data_917b23f2b49afe4a040fa1cf8027f1f3
#
_entry.id   917b23f2b49afe4a040fa1cf8027f1f3
#
_cell.length_a   1.000
_cell.length_b   1.000
_cell.length_c   1.000
_cell.angle_alpha   90.00
_cell.angle_beta   90.00
_cell.angle_gamma   90.00
#
_symmetry.space_group_name_H-M   'P 1'
#
loop_
_entity.id
_entity.type
_entity.pdbx_description
1 polymer ?
#
loop_
_entity_poly.entity_id
_entity_poly.type
_entity_poly.pdbx_seq_one_letter_code
_entity_poly.pdbx_strand_id
1 'polypeptide(L)'
;YLTRIALPIGVEKILGGRELIRGQLVSLGSMSRGEWTVLVIFLSTALAWMFRRPLTEWTWLVDRLPVVGRLDDAIIAMAGALSMFIIPVNWKKRVFALDWEGVRDLPWGVLILFGGGLSLAAAVNSSGLGQAICQLVVDASFGSTLLLVMISTVMVIFLTELASNTAAASLTLPILAAAAATFSPDPSLVWLVVIPAGLASSCAFMLPVATPPNAIVFASGELRISQMVKAGIGLNLLAIIVIPLYVWLLVSQFGITGG
;
A
#
# COMPACT_ATOMS: atom_id res chain seq x y z
N TYR A 1 4.20 3.81 -20.27
CA TYR A 1 4.51 5.14 -19.73
C TYR A 1 5.88 5.15 -19.02
N LEU A 2 6.09 4.32 -18.00
CA LEU A 2 7.32 4.32 -17.18
C LEU A 2 8.59 4.13 -18.01
N THR A 3 8.64 3.14 -18.88
CA THR A 3 9.84 2.74 -19.63
C THR A 3 10.07 3.51 -20.93
N ARG A 4 9.06 4.21 -21.46
CA ARG A 4 9.17 4.94 -22.72
C ARG A 4 9.13 6.46 -22.59
N ILE A 5 8.46 6.97 -21.53
CA ILE A 5 8.21 8.41 -21.35
C ILE A 5 8.89 8.94 -20.08
N ALA A 6 8.58 8.36 -18.91
CA ALA A 6 9.07 8.89 -17.64
C ALA A 6 10.55 8.61 -17.43
N LEU A 7 10.97 7.38 -17.68
CA LEU A 7 12.34 6.88 -17.54
C LEU A 7 12.69 6.04 -18.78
N PRO A 8 13.01 6.68 -19.92
CA PRO A 8 13.30 5.97 -21.15
C PRO A 8 14.52 5.05 -20.96
N ILE A 9 14.28 3.76 -21.17
CA ILE A 9 15.35 2.74 -21.13
C ILE A 9 15.98 2.72 -22.50
N GLY A 10 17.24 3.19 -22.60
CA GLY A 10 18.00 3.23 -23.84
C GLY A 10 18.48 1.87 -24.37
N VAL A 11 18.11 0.77 -23.69
CA VAL A 11 18.55 -0.59 -24.03
C VAL A 11 17.33 -1.39 -24.52
N GLU A 12 17.22 -1.59 -25.82
CA GLU A 12 16.13 -2.39 -26.42
C GLU A 12 16.22 -3.89 -26.10
N LYS A 13 17.41 -4.40 -25.87
CA LYS A 13 17.66 -5.79 -25.44
C LYS A 13 18.87 -5.84 -24.51
N ILE A 14 18.69 -6.48 -23.37
CA ILE A 14 19.82 -6.89 -22.52
C ILE A 14 20.48 -8.06 -23.25
N LEU A 15 21.61 -7.78 -23.92
CA LEU A 15 22.41 -8.80 -24.59
C LEU A 15 22.81 -9.88 -23.57
N GLY A 16 22.44 -11.12 -23.84
CA GLY A 16 22.77 -12.25 -22.96
C GLY A 16 21.91 -12.37 -21.70
N GLY A 17 20.84 -11.57 -21.53
CA GLY A 17 20.06 -11.54 -20.28
C GLY A 17 19.54 -12.90 -19.81
N ARG A 18 19.14 -13.78 -20.74
CA ARG A 18 18.70 -15.15 -20.42
C ARG A 18 19.85 -16.07 -20.01
N GLU A 19 20.99 -15.92 -20.64
CA GLU A 19 22.20 -16.71 -20.33
C GLU A 19 22.83 -16.23 -19.02
N LEU A 20 22.83 -14.92 -18.76
CA LEU A 20 23.25 -14.34 -17.51
C LEU A 20 22.41 -14.84 -16.33
N ILE A 21 21.07 -14.78 -16.47
CA ILE A 21 20.14 -15.28 -15.45
C ILE A 21 20.32 -16.78 -15.23
N ARG A 22 20.49 -17.56 -16.31
CA ARG A 22 20.72 -18.99 -16.21
C ARG A 22 22.06 -19.31 -15.57
N GLY A 23 23.12 -18.54 -15.89
CA GLY A 23 24.42 -18.62 -15.23
C GLY A 23 24.33 -18.32 -13.74
N GLN A 24 23.61 -17.26 -13.35
CA GLN A 24 23.37 -16.91 -11.94
C GLN A 24 22.55 -17.98 -11.22
N LEU A 25 21.50 -18.53 -11.85
CA LEU A 25 20.72 -19.63 -11.29
C LEU A 25 21.57 -20.89 -11.05
N VAL A 26 22.45 -21.22 -11.99
CA VAL A 26 23.38 -22.37 -11.83
C VAL A 26 24.41 -22.09 -10.73
N SER A 27 24.89 -20.86 -10.60
CA SER A 27 25.86 -20.48 -9.56
C SER A 27 25.28 -20.49 -8.14
N LEU A 28 23.95 -20.29 -7.99
CA LEU A 28 23.25 -20.40 -6.70
C LEU A 28 23.26 -21.83 -6.13
N GLY A 29 23.32 -22.85 -6.99
CA GLY A 29 23.33 -24.25 -6.58
C GLY A 29 22.01 -24.71 -5.95
N SER A 30 22.09 -25.75 -5.10
CA SER A 30 20.93 -26.25 -4.36
C SER A 30 20.67 -25.42 -3.10
N MET A 31 19.38 -25.29 -2.74
CA MET A 31 18.99 -24.57 -1.53
C MET A 31 19.72 -25.10 -0.28
N SER A 32 20.33 -24.18 0.41
CA SER A 32 21.03 -24.43 1.69
C SER A 32 19.99 -24.65 2.82
N ARG A 33 20.45 -25.22 3.94
CA ARG A 33 19.62 -25.36 5.14
C ARG A 33 19.11 -24.02 5.67
N GLY A 34 19.93 -22.95 5.53
CA GLY A 34 19.55 -21.59 5.92
C GLY A 34 18.38 -21.07 5.09
N GLU A 35 18.47 -21.21 3.78
CA GLU A 35 17.42 -20.78 2.85
C GLU A 35 16.12 -21.54 3.09
N TRP A 36 16.18 -22.85 3.35
CA TRP A 36 15.00 -23.63 3.73
C TRP A 36 14.39 -23.14 5.05
N THR A 37 15.22 -22.85 6.06
CA THR A 37 14.73 -22.33 7.34
C THR A 37 14.01 -20.99 7.16
N VAL A 38 14.61 -20.06 6.41
CA VAL A 38 14.00 -18.76 6.11
C VAL A 38 12.69 -18.93 5.34
N LEU A 39 12.68 -19.80 4.31
CA LEU A 39 11.48 -20.08 3.52
C LEU A 39 10.33 -20.62 4.38
N VAL A 40 10.62 -21.57 5.26
CA VAL A 40 9.59 -22.16 6.16
C VAL A 40 9.06 -21.10 7.12
N ILE A 41 9.92 -20.29 7.74
CA ILE A 41 9.50 -19.22 8.65
C ILE A 41 8.65 -18.21 7.89
N PHE A 42 9.08 -17.78 6.71
CA PHE A 42 8.35 -16.84 5.87
C PHE A 42 6.96 -17.35 5.49
N LEU A 43 6.88 -18.58 4.98
CA LEU A 43 5.59 -19.19 4.62
C LEU A 43 4.68 -19.37 5.84
N SER A 44 5.24 -19.78 6.99
CA SER A 44 4.46 -19.90 8.24
C SER A 44 3.89 -18.56 8.67
N THR A 45 4.69 -17.49 8.61
CA THR A 45 4.26 -16.13 8.93
C THR A 45 3.18 -15.64 7.95
N ALA A 46 3.37 -15.87 6.64
CA ALA A 46 2.39 -15.50 5.63
C ALA A 46 1.06 -16.26 5.80
N LEU A 47 1.12 -17.56 6.08
CA LEU A 47 -0.07 -18.36 6.39
C LEU A 47 -0.75 -17.89 7.69
N ALA A 48 0.02 -17.55 8.72
CA ALA A 48 -0.53 -17.01 9.96
C ALA A 48 -1.28 -15.68 9.72
N TRP A 49 -0.78 -14.79 8.87
CA TRP A 49 -1.49 -13.58 8.46
C TRP A 49 -2.76 -13.89 7.66
N MET A 50 -2.69 -14.80 6.70
CA MET A 50 -3.83 -15.20 5.87
C MET A 50 -4.97 -15.80 6.70
N PHE A 51 -4.63 -16.66 7.65
CA PHE A 51 -5.59 -17.36 8.51
C PHE A 51 -5.84 -16.69 9.85
N ARG A 52 -5.29 -15.49 10.10
CA ARG A 52 -5.45 -14.78 11.38
C ARG A 52 -6.92 -14.63 11.78
N ARG A 53 -7.75 -14.07 10.89
CA ARG A 53 -9.19 -13.86 11.19
C ARG A 53 -9.92 -15.15 11.51
N PRO A 54 -9.89 -16.19 10.65
CA PRO A 54 -10.49 -17.49 10.99
C PRO A 54 -10.01 -18.07 12.33
N LEU A 55 -8.72 -17.90 12.66
CA LEU A 55 -8.14 -18.42 13.90
C LEU A 55 -8.61 -17.65 15.12
N THR A 56 -8.65 -16.32 15.05
CA THR A 56 -9.09 -15.44 16.15
C THR A 56 -10.59 -15.47 16.40
N GLU A 57 -11.37 -15.81 15.39
CA GLU A 57 -12.84 -15.94 15.48
C GLU A 57 -13.31 -17.36 15.84
N TRP A 58 -12.41 -18.35 15.81
CA TRP A 58 -12.73 -19.73 16.16
C TRP A 58 -12.84 -19.91 17.67
N THR A 59 -14.06 -19.76 18.19
CA THR A 59 -14.38 -19.77 19.63
C THR A 59 -13.79 -20.96 20.37
N TRP A 60 -13.94 -22.18 19.85
CA TRP A 60 -13.38 -23.38 20.48
C TRP A 60 -11.84 -23.32 20.65
N LEU A 61 -11.14 -22.74 19.69
CA LEU A 61 -9.68 -22.59 19.74
C LEU A 61 -9.27 -21.47 20.71
N VAL A 62 -9.99 -20.36 20.70
CA VAL A 62 -9.74 -19.20 21.58
C VAL A 62 -10.03 -19.55 23.04
N ASP A 63 -11.08 -20.33 23.31
CA ASP A 63 -11.40 -20.80 24.68
C ASP A 63 -10.30 -21.71 25.25
N ARG A 64 -9.67 -22.52 24.40
CA ARG A 64 -8.57 -23.42 24.79
C ARG A 64 -7.22 -22.72 24.86
N LEU A 65 -6.98 -21.77 23.99
CA LEU A 65 -5.75 -21.02 23.82
C LEU A 65 -6.04 -19.51 23.71
N PRO A 66 -6.27 -18.81 24.84
CA PRO A 66 -6.63 -17.40 24.85
C PRO A 66 -5.63 -16.46 24.13
N VAL A 67 -4.37 -16.92 24.00
CA VAL A 67 -3.32 -16.21 23.25
C VAL A 67 -3.69 -16.05 21.78
N VAL A 68 -4.40 -17.03 21.19
CA VAL A 68 -4.82 -16.98 19.79
C VAL A 68 -5.78 -15.81 19.53
N GLY A 69 -6.70 -15.53 20.45
CA GLY A 69 -7.63 -14.40 20.35
C GLY A 69 -6.96 -13.02 20.40
N ARG A 70 -5.69 -12.96 20.84
CA ARG A 70 -4.88 -11.72 20.90
C ARG A 70 -3.93 -11.56 19.72
N LEU A 71 -3.92 -12.49 18.77
CA LEU A 71 -3.05 -12.42 17.61
C LEU A 71 -3.42 -11.21 16.74
N ASP A 72 -2.47 -10.31 16.56
CA ASP A 72 -2.50 -9.25 15.58
C ASP A 72 -1.35 -9.38 14.58
N ASP A 73 -1.35 -8.53 13.56
CA ASP A 73 -0.36 -8.61 12.48
C ASP A 73 1.06 -8.32 12.99
N ALA A 74 1.21 -7.47 14.00
CA ALA A 74 2.50 -7.13 14.60
C ALA A 74 3.05 -8.29 15.44
N ILE A 75 2.20 -8.98 16.22
CA ILE A 75 2.59 -10.16 17.02
C ILE A 75 3.07 -11.27 16.08
N ILE A 76 2.36 -11.53 14.99
CA ILE A 76 2.76 -12.55 14.00
C ILE A 76 4.10 -12.19 13.35
N ALA A 77 4.29 -10.92 12.95
CA ALA A 77 5.55 -10.44 12.38
C ALA A 77 6.71 -10.60 13.38
N MET A 78 6.51 -10.18 14.64
CA MET A 78 7.52 -10.30 15.68
C MET A 78 7.86 -11.76 16.01
N ALA A 79 6.88 -12.65 16.06
CA ALA A 79 7.10 -14.07 16.25
C ALA A 79 7.93 -14.67 15.11
N GLY A 80 7.63 -14.30 13.86
CA GLY A 80 8.41 -14.68 12.68
C GLY A 80 9.86 -14.17 12.76
N ALA A 81 10.05 -12.90 13.08
CA ALA A 81 11.37 -12.29 13.22
C ALA A 81 12.19 -12.93 14.33
N LEU A 82 11.60 -13.09 15.52
CA LEU A 82 12.28 -13.73 16.66
C LEU A 82 12.64 -15.18 16.36
N SER A 83 11.81 -15.93 15.65
CA SER A 83 12.10 -17.31 15.27
C SER A 83 13.37 -17.44 14.43
N MET A 84 13.71 -16.43 13.62
CA MET A 84 14.96 -16.41 12.83
C MET A 84 16.22 -16.35 13.71
N PHE A 85 16.13 -15.70 14.89
CA PHE A 85 17.23 -15.66 15.86
C PHE A 85 17.34 -16.92 16.72
N ILE A 86 16.24 -17.67 16.87
CA ILE A 86 16.16 -18.81 17.80
C ILE A 86 16.41 -20.13 17.05
N ILE A 87 15.93 -20.24 15.79
CA ILE A 87 16.04 -21.48 15.02
C ILE A 87 17.45 -21.63 14.43
N PRO A 88 18.23 -22.63 14.86
CA PRO A 88 19.57 -22.82 14.37
C PRO A 88 19.56 -23.51 12.99
N VAL A 89 20.30 -22.96 12.09
CA VAL A 89 20.65 -23.57 10.78
C VAL A 89 21.70 -24.67 10.96
N ASN A 90 22.63 -24.46 11.89
CA ASN A 90 23.65 -25.43 12.27
C ASN A 90 23.89 -25.46 13.77
N TRP A 91 23.37 -26.49 14.44
CA TRP A 91 23.51 -26.68 15.89
C TRP A 91 24.99 -26.77 16.33
N LYS A 92 25.83 -27.46 15.58
CA LYS A 92 27.23 -27.67 15.96
C LYS A 92 28.05 -26.38 15.93
N LYS A 93 27.75 -25.51 14.96
CA LYS A 93 28.45 -24.24 14.78
C LYS A 93 27.72 -23.06 15.44
N ARG A 94 26.55 -23.28 16.06
CA ARG A 94 25.67 -22.24 16.61
C ARG A 94 25.34 -21.12 15.60
N VAL A 95 25.12 -21.50 14.32
CA VAL A 95 24.73 -20.57 13.28
C VAL A 95 23.20 -20.55 13.23
N PHE A 96 22.61 -19.36 13.35
CA PHE A 96 21.18 -19.11 13.28
C PHE A 96 20.80 -18.57 11.91
N ALA A 97 19.49 -18.53 11.60
CA ALA A 97 19.00 -18.03 10.31
C ALA A 97 19.25 -16.52 10.16
N LEU A 98 19.24 -15.77 11.27
CA LEU A 98 19.57 -14.35 11.33
C LEU A 98 20.47 -14.10 12.56
N ASP A 99 21.47 -13.26 12.39
CA ASP A 99 22.31 -12.73 13.45
C ASP A 99 22.18 -11.21 13.57
N TRP A 100 22.85 -10.62 14.55
CA TRP A 100 22.75 -9.19 14.80
C TRP A 100 23.47 -8.35 13.72
N GLU A 101 24.46 -8.91 13.04
CA GLU A 101 25.13 -8.22 11.94
C GLU A 101 24.19 -8.05 10.75
N GLY A 102 23.45 -9.12 10.38
CA GLY A 102 22.43 -9.05 9.34
C GLY A 102 21.30 -8.06 9.64
N VAL A 103 20.95 -7.84 10.93
CA VAL A 103 19.97 -6.81 11.32
C VAL A 103 20.51 -5.40 11.09
N ARG A 104 21.80 -5.16 11.21
CA ARG A 104 22.39 -3.84 10.94
C ARG A 104 22.22 -3.41 9.49
N ASP A 105 22.20 -4.36 8.57
CA ASP A 105 22.06 -4.12 7.13
C ASP A 105 20.59 -3.83 6.73
N LEU A 106 19.64 -3.91 7.66
CA LEU A 106 18.26 -3.50 7.41
C LEU A 106 18.20 -2.00 7.09
N PRO A 107 17.34 -1.60 6.15
CA PRO A 107 17.21 -0.20 5.77
C PRO A 107 16.41 0.60 6.82
N TRP A 108 16.97 0.82 7.99
CA TRP A 108 16.36 1.50 9.14
C TRP A 108 15.79 2.88 8.78
N GLY A 109 16.45 3.60 7.86
CA GLY A 109 15.95 4.88 7.36
C GLY A 109 14.55 4.80 6.75
N VAL A 110 14.25 3.70 6.06
CA VAL A 110 12.90 3.47 5.47
C VAL A 110 11.87 3.22 6.56
N LEU A 111 12.21 2.45 7.60
CA LEU A 111 11.30 2.20 8.72
C LEU A 111 10.97 3.49 9.46
N ILE A 112 11.96 4.35 9.70
CA ILE A 112 11.77 5.67 10.33
C ILE A 112 10.92 6.57 9.44
N LEU A 113 11.19 6.61 8.13
CA LEU A 113 10.42 7.40 7.17
C LEU A 113 8.96 6.96 7.14
N PHE A 114 8.72 5.64 7.10
CA PHE A 114 7.36 5.08 7.10
C PHE A 114 6.62 5.37 8.42
N GLY A 115 7.28 5.19 9.56
CA GLY A 115 6.73 5.51 10.88
C GLY A 115 6.39 7.00 11.01
N GLY A 116 7.24 7.88 10.48
CA GLY A 116 6.99 9.32 10.41
C GLY A 116 5.75 9.66 9.58
N GLY A 117 5.57 8.99 8.43
CA GLY A 117 4.38 9.14 7.60
C GLY A 117 3.09 8.70 8.30
N LEU A 118 3.13 7.58 9.02
CA LEU A 118 1.99 7.12 9.83
C LEU A 118 1.65 8.12 10.95
N SER A 119 2.67 8.70 11.61
CA SER A 119 2.49 9.73 12.63
C SER A 119 1.85 11.00 12.05
N LEU A 120 2.28 11.42 10.84
CA LEU A 120 1.68 12.54 10.13
C LEU A 120 0.21 12.28 9.78
N ALA A 121 -0.11 11.08 9.28
CA ALA A 121 -1.48 10.67 8.99
C ALA A 121 -2.37 10.71 10.25
N ALA A 122 -1.86 10.23 11.39
CA ALA A 122 -2.57 10.30 12.65
C ALA A 122 -2.81 11.75 13.10
N ALA A 123 -1.84 12.65 12.91
CA ALA A 123 -1.97 14.07 13.22
C ALA A 123 -3.03 14.75 12.33
N VAL A 124 -3.07 14.48 11.04
CA VAL A 124 -4.11 14.98 10.10
C VAL A 124 -5.49 14.54 10.55
N ASN A 125 -5.64 13.27 10.97
CA ASN A 125 -6.93 12.75 11.44
C ASN A 125 -7.37 13.39 12.78
N SER A 126 -6.45 13.53 13.74
CA SER A 126 -6.78 14.02 15.09
C SER A 126 -6.97 15.54 15.16
N SER A 127 -6.37 16.31 14.26
CA SER A 127 -6.45 17.78 14.23
C SER A 127 -7.73 18.33 13.60
N GLY A 128 -8.55 17.50 12.94
CA GLY A 128 -9.69 17.95 12.14
C GLY A 128 -9.31 18.58 10.79
N LEU A 129 -8.04 18.57 10.44
CA LEU A 129 -7.56 19.14 9.16
C LEU A 129 -8.17 18.42 7.96
N GLY A 130 -8.38 17.10 8.06
CA GLY A 130 -9.01 16.31 7.00
C GLY A 130 -10.43 16.76 6.71
N GLN A 131 -11.24 17.01 7.75
CA GLN A 131 -12.60 17.52 7.61
C GLN A 131 -12.62 18.92 6.96
N ALA A 132 -11.72 19.80 7.40
CA ALA A 132 -11.61 21.14 6.83
C ALA A 132 -11.25 21.11 5.34
N ILE A 133 -10.33 20.24 4.93
CA ILE A 133 -9.97 20.04 3.52
C ILE A 133 -11.17 19.53 2.71
N CYS A 134 -11.91 18.53 3.21
CA CYS A 134 -13.09 18.02 2.52
C CYS A 134 -14.18 19.11 2.35
N GLN A 135 -14.39 19.95 3.34
CA GLN A 135 -15.35 21.07 3.24
C GLN A 135 -14.92 22.06 2.15
N LEU A 136 -13.63 22.39 2.09
CA LEU A 136 -13.11 23.26 1.02
C LEU A 136 -13.34 22.67 -0.39
N VAL A 137 -13.28 21.33 -0.54
CA VAL A 137 -13.56 20.66 -1.81
C VAL A 137 -15.03 20.84 -2.24
N VAL A 138 -15.94 20.70 -1.29
CA VAL A 138 -17.39 20.91 -1.53
C VAL A 138 -17.63 22.36 -1.96
N ASP A 139 -17.08 23.31 -1.24
CA ASP A 139 -17.24 24.74 -1.53
C ASP A 139 -16.63 25.12 -2.89
N ALA A 140 -15.47 24.54 -3.24
CA ALA A 140 -14.79 24.75 -4.52
C ALA A 140 -15.50 24.10 -5.71
N SER A 141 -16.48 23.23 -5.50
CA SER A 141 -17.21 22.59 -6.61
C SER A 141 -18.21 23.52 -7.33
N PHE A 142 -18.52 24.68 -6.75
CA PHE A 142 -19.42 25.69 -7.29
C PHE A 142 -20.75 25.14 -7.83
N GLY A 143 -21.30 24.08 -7.25
CA GLY A 143 -22.54 23.45 -7.70
C GLY A 143 -22.40 22.52 -8.91
N SER A 144 -21.19 22.23 -9.37
CA SER A 144 -20.95 21.32 -10.52
C SER A 144 -20.57 19.92 -10.06
N THR A 145 -21.39 18.92 -10.44
CA THR A 145 -21.12 17.49 -10.18
C THR A 145 -19.76 17.06 -10.73
N LEU A 146 -19.42 17.46 -11.95
CA LEU A 146 -18.16 17.11 -12.56
C LEU A 146 -16.97 17.67 -11.76
N LEU A 147 -17.06 18.93 -11.33
CA LEU A 147 -16.02 19.56 -10.52
C LEU A 147 -15.91 18.87 -9.15
N LEU A 148 -17.03 18.52 -8.54
CA LEU A 148 -17.03 17.79 -7.26
C LEU A 148 -16.26 16.45 -7.40
N VAL A 149 -16.56 15.66 -8.41
CA VAL A 149 -15.89 14.36 -8.67
C VAL A 149 -14.40 14.57 -8.95
N MET A 150 -14.06 15.51 -9.82
CA MET A 150 -12.66 15.77 -10.20
C MET A 150 -11.84 16.30 -9.03
N ILE A 151 -12.33 17.30 -8.30
CA ILE A 151 -11.62 17.89 -7.17
C ILE A 151 -11.47 16.87 -6.04
N SER A 152 -12.54 16.09 -5.74
CA SER A 152 -12.47 15.01 -4.76
C SER A 152 -11.43 13.96 -5.12
N THR A 153 -11.38 13.54 -6.38
CA THR A 153 -10.38 12.57 -6.86
C THR A 153 -8.96 13.11 -6.74
N VAL A 154 -8.73 14.34 -7.17
CA VAL A 154 -7.42 15.03 -7.05
C VAL A 154 -7.01 15.11 -5.58
N MET A 155 -7.90 15.61 -4.73
CA MET A 155 -7.64 15.75 -3.29
C MET A 155 -7.22 14.41 -2.67
N VAL A 156 -7.98 13.33 -2.94
CA VAL A 156 -7.71 12.02 -2.35
C VAL A 156 -6.39 11.44 -2.86
N ILE A 157 -6.06 11.59 -4.15
CA ILE A 157 -4.77 11.16 -4.71
C ILE A 157 -3.60 11.84 -3.99
N PHE A 158 -3.65 13.16 -3.80
CA PHE A 158 -2.56 13.86 -3.12
C PHE A 158 -2.55 13.65 -1.61
N LEU A 159 -3.70 13.43 -1.00
CA LEU A 159 -3.79 13.10 0.42
C LEU A 159 -3.17 11.73 0.71
N THR A 160 -3.45 10.72 -0.13
CA THR A 160 -2.92 9.36 0.07
C THR A 160 -1.40 9.27 -0.15
N GLU A 161 -0.77 10.22 -0.82
CA GLU A 161 0.69 10.32 -0.88
C GLU A 161 1.34 10.63 0.48
N LEU A 162 0.59 11.31 1.36
CA LEU A 162 1.06 11.73 2.69
C LEU A 162 0.52 10.84 3.81
N ALA A 163 -0.63 10.21 3.59
CA ALA A 163 -1.32 9.34 4.54
C ALA A 163 -1.42 7.92 3.98
N SER A 164 -1.62 6.92 4.85
CA SER A 164 -1.89 5.56 4.36
C SER A 164 -3.19 5.52 3.56
N ASN A 165 -3.25 4.66 2.53
CA ASN A 165 -4.43 4.50 1.67
C ASN A 165 -5.70 4.26 2.49
N THR A 166 -5.61 3.40 3.51
CA THR A 166 -6.73 3.09 4.41
C THR A 166 -7.16 4.31 5.24
N ALA A 167 -6.19 5.08 5.76
CA ALA A 167 -6.49 6.28 6.52
C ALA A 167 -7.12 7.36 5.64
N ALA A 168 -6.58 7.58 4.43
CA ALA A 168 -7.14 8.52 3.47
C ALA A 168 -8.59 8.12 3.10
N ALA A 169 -8.84 6.86 2.77
CA ALA A 169 -10.18 6.36 2.47
C ALA A 169 -11.13 6.50 3.65
N SER A 170 -10.75 6.04 4.85
CA SER A 170 -11.59 6.05 6.05
C SER A 170 -11.99 7.47 6.48
N LEU A 171 -11.10 8.44 6.24
CA LEU A 171 -11.37 9.85 6.52
C LEU A 171 -12.28 10.48 5.47
N THR A 172 -11.94 10.30 4.20
CA THR A 172 -12.55 11.11 3.12
C THR A 172 -13.88 10.54 2.61
N LEU A 173 -14.00 9.20 2.48
CA LEU A 173 -15.18 8.61 1.86
C LEU A 173 -16.50 8.91 2.59
N PRO A 174 -16.60 8.80 3.93
CA PRO A 174 -17.83 9.15 4.64
C PRO A 174 -18.24 10.62 4.47
N ILE A 175 -17.25 11.52 4.48
CA ILE A 175 -17.50 12.97 4.34
C ILE A 175 -17.93 13.30 2.92
N LEU A 176 -17.24 12.73 1.92
CA LEU A 176 -17.61 12.92 0.51
C LEU A 176 -18.98 12.30 0.18
N ALA A 177 -19.32 11.16 0.79
CA ALA A 177 -20.65 10.57 0.65
C ALA A 177 -21.76 11.49 1.20
N ALA A 178 -21.55 12.02 2.41
CA ALA A 178 -22.46 12.98 3.02
C ALA A 178 -22.57 14.27 2.19
N ALA A 179 -21.45 14.78 1.70
CA ALA A 179 -21.41 15.96 0.84
C ALA A 179 -22.16 15.73 -0.48
N ALA A 180 -21.95 14.59 -1.14
CA ALA A 180 -22.65 14.24 -2.36
C ALA A 180 -24.16 14.10 -2.15
N ALA A 181 -24.60 13.51 -1.02
CA ALA A 181 -26.02 13.37 -0.66
C ALA A 181 -26.70 14.73 -0.38
N THR A 182 -25.96 15.72 0.12
CA THR A 182 -26.50 17.08 0.31
C THR A 182 -26.50 17.90 -0.98
N PHE A 183 -25.56 17.58 -1.90
CA PHE A 183 -25.41 18.29 -3.16
C PHE A 183 -26.52 18.00 -4.17
N SER A 184 -27.03 16.78 -4.20
CA SER A 184 -28.15 16.35 -5.04
C SER A 184 -28.96 15.25 -4.36
N PRO A 185 -30.29 15.26 -4.53
CA PRO A 185 -31.15 14.17 -4.05
C PRO A 185 -30.98 12.87 -4.86
N ASP A 186 -30.23 12.89 -5.97
CA ASP A 186 -29.96 11.71 -6.79
C ASP A 186 -28.92 10.79 -6.11
N PRO A 187 -29.31 9.56 -5.69
CA PRO A 187 -28.38 8.63 -5.04
C PRO A 187 -27.20 8.23 -5.92
N SER A 188 -27.31 8.33 -7.26
CA SER A 188 -26.23 8.01 -8.19
C SER A 188 -25.02 8.92 -8.02
N LEU A 189 -25.23 10.18 -7.60
CA LEU A 189 -24.17 11.14 -7.35
C LEU A 189 -23.23 10.65 -6.24
N VAL A 190 -23.78 10.03 -5.20
CA VAL A 190 -22.95 9.46 -4.11
C VAL A 190 -21.96 8.44 -4.67
N TRP A 191 -22.41 7.56 -5.56
CA TRP A 191 -21.54 6.57 -6.19
C TRP A 191 -20.53 7.20 -7.14
N LEU A 192 -20.94 8.23 -7.89
CA LEU A 192 -20.04 8.98 -8.79
C LEU A 192 -18.92 9.71 -8.06
N VAL A 193 -19.10 10.05 -6.79
CA VAL A 193 -18.07 10.71 -5.96
C VAL A 193 -17.26 9.68 -5.17
N VAL A 194 -17.93 8.74 -4.50
CA VAL A 194 -17.31 7.83 -3.55
C VAL A 194 -16.46 6.76 -4.23
N ILE A 195 -16.91 6.21 -5.39
CA ILE A 195 -16.15 5.17 -6.08
C ILE A 195 -14.83 5.73 -6.64
N PRO A 196 -14.80 6.86 -7.39
CA PRO A 196 -13.53 7.44 -7.80
C PRO A 196 -12.62 7.81 -6.65
N ALA A 197 -13.14 8.38 -5.57
CA ALA A 197 -12.37 8.72 -4.38
C ALA A 197 -11.78 7.47 -3.70
N GLY A 198 -12.56 6.39 -3.62
CA GLY A 198 -12.10 5.10 -3.09
C GLY A 198 -10.99 4.47 -3.93
N LEU A 199 -11.10 4.48 -5.25
CA LEU A 199 -10.03 4.04 -6.15
C LEU A 199 -8.81 4.94 -6.07
N ALA A 200 -9.02 6.26 -6.00
CA ALA A 200 -7.98 7.26 -5.89
C ALA A 200 -7.13 7.10 -4.61
N SER A 201 -7.74 6.65 -3.51
CA SER A 201 -7.00 6.41 -2.25
C SER A 201 -5.91 5.34 -2.37
N SER A 202 -5.95 4.53 -3.41
CA SER A 202 -4.91 3.53 -3.70
C SER A 202 -3.85 4.01 -4.71
N CYS A 203 -3.98 5.24 -5.22
CA CYS A 203 -3.09 5.82 -6.23
C CYS A 203 -1.99 6.67 -5.58
N ALA A 204 -1.13 6.04 -4.80
CA ALA A 204 0.01 6.66 -4.13
C ALA A 204 1.31 6.22 -4.79
N PHE A 205 1.75 6.95 -5.83
CA PHE A 205 2.86 6.53 -6.69
C PHE A 205 4.12 7.39 -6.58
N MET A 206 4.06 8.53 -5.87
CA MET A 206 5.14 9.52 -5.87
C MET A 206 6.13 9.34 -4.74
N LEU A 207 5.65 9.06 -3.51
CA LEU A 207 6.49 9.11 -2.32
C LEU A 207 6.81 7.72 -1.76
N PRO A 208 8.04 7.51 -1.27
CA PRO A 208 8.41 6.25 -0.61
C PRO A 208 7.57 5.96 0.63
N VAL A 209 7.14 7.00 1.36
CA VAL A 209 6.36 6.88 2.60
C VAL A 209 4.90 6.51 2.36
N ALA A 210 4.39 6.71 1.15
CA ALA A 210 2.97 6.56 0.84
C ALA A 210 2.48 5.10 0.98
N THR A 211 3.31 4.13 0.56
CA THR A 211 2.96 2.70 0.68
C THR A 211 4.19 1.83 1.00
N PRO A 212 4.00 0.67 1.68
CA PRO A 212 5.09 -0.28 1.91
C PRO A 212 5.83 -0.72 0.63
N PRO A 213 5.17 -1.02 -0.50
CA PRO A 213 5.87 -1.34 -1.74
C PRO A 213 6.77 -0.21 -2.23
N ASN A 214 6.33 1.05 -2.14
CA ASN A 214 7.15 2.21 -2.52
C ASN A 214 8.40 2.31 -1.63
N ALA A 215 8.23 2.10 -0.32
CA ALA A 215 9.34 2.09 0.63
C ALA A 215 10.37 0.99 0.33
N ILE A 216 9.91 -0.23 0.00
CA ILE A 216 10.78 -1.37 -0.35
C ILE A 216 11.57 -1.07 -1.62
N VAL A 217 10.91 -0.56 -2.65
CA VAL A 217 11.57 -0.20 -3.91
C VAL A 217 12.61 0.92 -3.68
N PHE A 218 12.28 1.92 -2.89
CA PHE A 218 13.21 2.99 -2.52
C PHE A 218 14.40 2.47 -1.70
N ALA A 219 14.18 1.48 -0.82
CA ALA A 219 15.19 0.87 0.01
C ALA A 219 16.30 0.13 -0.79
N SER A 220 16.03 -0.23 -2.05
CA SER A 220 17.04 -0.81 -2.93
C SER A 220 18.25 0.11 -3.17
N GLY A 221 18.11 1.42 -2.92
CA GLY A 221 19.13 2.43 -3.17
C GLY A 221 19.31 2.80 -4.66
N GLU A 222 18.64 2.11 -5.57
CA GLU A 222 18.73 2.33 -7.02
C GLU A 222 17.94 3.53 -7.49
N LEU A 223 16.93 3.99 -6.70
CA LEU A 223 16.04 5.08 -7.04
C LEU A 223 16.22 6.28 -6.13
N ARG A 224 16.22 7.47 -6.75
CA ARG A 224 16.13 8.75 -6.01
C ARG A 224 14.67 9.17 -5.86
N ILE A 225 14.34 9.88 -4.78
CA ILE A 225 12.98 10.42 -4.55
C ILE A 225 12.51 11.25 -5.75
N SER A 226 13.38 12.07 -6.35
CA SER A 226 13.03 12.87 -7.53
C SER A 226 12.62 12.05 -8.75
N GLN A 227 13.19 10.86 -8.92
CA GLN A 227 12.80 9.93 -9.99
C GLN A 227 11.45 9.29 -9.71
N MET A 228 11.19 8.90 -8.45
CA MET A 228 9.87 8.39 -8.03
C MET A 228 8.79 9.45 -8.22
N VAL A 229 9.03 10.68 -7.76
CA VAL A 229 8.08 11.80 -7.93
C VAL A 229 7.80 12.05 -9.42
N LYS A 230 8.84 12.12 -10.25
CA LYS A 230 8.68 12.36 -11.69
C LYS A 230 7.87 11.24 -12.39
N ALA A 231 8.10 10.00 -12.02
CA ALA A 231 7.35 8.87 -12.56
C ALA A 231 5.93 8.82 -12.00
N GLY A 232 5.78 9.01 -10.68
CA GLY A 232 4.51 8.92 -9.97
C GLY A 232 3.52 10.03 -10.34
N ILE A 233 3.99 11.27 -10.52
CA ILE A 233 3.08 12.39 -10.89
C ILE A 233 2.37 12.13 -12.21
N GLY A 234 3.05 11.54 -13.19
CA GLY A 234 2.42 11.19 -14.46
C GLY A 234 1.36 10.08 -14.31
N LEU A 235 1.59 9.10 -13.41
CA LEU A 235 0.59 8.09 -13.09
C LEU A 235 -0.60 8.71 -12.33
N ASN A 236 -0.35 9.61 -11.40
CA ASN A 236 -1.39 10.33 -10.68
C ASN A 236 -2.25 11.19 -11.62
N LEU A 237 -1.64 11.93 -12.55
CA LEU A 237 -2.37 12.70 -13.55
C LEU A 237 -3.21 11.81 -14.47
N LEU A 238 -2.69 10.65 -14.83
CA LEU A 238 -3.42 9.67 -15.62
C LEU A 238 -4.61 9.10 -14.82
N ALA A 239 -4.42 8.80 -13.55
CA ALA A 239 -5.46 8.33 -12.64
C ALA A 239 -6.58 9.37 -12.44
N ILE A 240 -6.23 10.66 -12.30
CA ILE A 240 -7.18 11.78 -12.20
C ILE A 240 -8.15 11.82 -13.38
N ILE A 241 -7.69 11.45 -14.57
CA ILE A 241 -8.53 11.45 -15.78
C ILE A 241 -9.28 10.12 -15.92
N VAL A 242 -8.55 9.01 -15.81
CA VAL A 242 -9.08 7.67 -16.13
C VAL A 242 -10.10 7.19 -15.09
N ILE A 243 -9.86 7.43 -13.80
CA ILE A 243 -10.75 6.92 -12.75
C ILE A 243 -12.13 7.55 -12.82
N PRO A 244 -12.31 8.90 -12.84
CA PRO A 244 -13.62 9.51 -12.94
C PRO A 244 -14.34 9.14 -14.25
N LEU A 245 -13.61 9.14 -15.37
CA LEU A 245 -14.18 8.78 -16.68
C LEU A 245 -14.69 7.34 -16.69
N TYR A 246 -13.90 6.41 -16.19
CA TYR A 246 -14.28 5.00 -16.11
C TYR A 246 -15.51 4.78 -15.22
N VAL A 247 -15.54 5.40 -14.04
CA VAL A 247 -16.68 5.29 -13.14
C VAL A 247 -17.92 5.94 -13.72
N TRP A 248 -17.77 7.10 -14.39
CA TRP A 248 -18.88 7.74 -15.08
C TRP A 248 -19.50 6.83 -16.17
N LEU A 249 -18.64 6.17 -16.98
CA LEU A 249 -19.09 5.20 -17.98
C LEU A 249 -19.80 4.00 -17.34
N LEU A 250 -19.28 3.46 -16.24
CA LEU A 250 -19.92 2.36 -15.52
C LEU A 250 -21.29 2.75 -14.97
N VAL A 251 -21.38 3.89 -14.29
CA VAL A 251 -22.64 4.36 -13.70
C VAL A 251 -23.68 4.63 -14.80
N SER A 252 -23.26 5.18 -15.96
CA SER A 252 -24.16 5.43 -17.08
C SER A 252 -24.62 4.14 -17.78
N GLN A 253 -23.78 3.09 -17.85
CA GLN A 253 -24.13 1.84 -18.52
C GLN A 253 -24.98 0.90 -17.65
N PHE A 254 -24.70 0.84 -16.36
CA PHE A 254 -25.39 -0.10 -15.45
C PHE A 254 -26.65 0.47 -14.81
N GLY A 255 -27.06 1.70 -15.20
CA GLY A 255 -28.32 2.27 -14.71
C GLY A 255 -28.39 2.35 -13.17
N ILE A 256 -27.25 2.58 -12.51
CA ILE A 256 -27.21 2.86 -11.06
C ILE A 256 -27.93 4.19 -10.76
N THR A 257 -28.35 4.90 -11.80
CA THR A 257 -29.38 5.94 -11.74
C THR A 257 -30.70 5.24 -11.45
N GLY A 258 -31.15 5.32 -10.19
CA GLY A 258 -32.41 4.72 -9.74
C GLY A 258 -33.55 5.02 -10.71
N GLY A 259 -34.15 3.93 -11.26
CA GLY A 259 -35.43 3.98 -11.88
C GLY A 259 -36.50 4.19 -10.83
#